data_2a17a7927cec438cb07cabd0821f490c
#
_entry.id   2a17a7927cec438cb07cabd0821f490c
#
_cell.length_a   1.000
_cell.length_b   1.000
_cell.length_c   1.000
_cell.angle_alpha   90.00
_cell.angle_beta   90.00
_cell.angle_gamma   90.00
#
_symmetry.space_group_name_H-M   'P 1'
#
loop_
_entity.id
_entity.type
_entity.pdbx_description
1 polymer ?
#
loop_
_entity_poly.entity_id
_entity_poly.type
_entity_poly.pdbx_seq_one_letter_code
_entity_poly.pdbx_strand_id
1 'polypeptide(L)'
;MIAGTNSGCGKTTVTCAVLQALVNRKINVSSFKCGPDYIDPMFHKTVIGTAAYNLDTYLMSNDAVNYLLNKNSGDIAVIEGVMGFYDGFSFTEKGSTHELSEITDTDVILVVNCRGMSLSAMALVKGFKEFRKNNIKGVIFNNLSEKMYGNLAEKCRKIGLTPLGFLPNIKDVQISSRHLGLVTAGEIDDIKDKMNLLADYAEKYIDIDKILEISENDRDTKFASPEITKKYNVKIAVAYDRAFCFYYEDNLNLLSEMGAEIVKFSPLENENVPQCDGLILGAFSSNILLITNQVLYSRHSTEITGFGFIVPVADTQQ
;
A
#
# COMPACT_ATOMS: atom_id res chain seq x y z
N MET A 1 -6.38 8.19 -6.03
CA MET A 1 -6.01 7.83 -4.63
C MET A 1 -7.26 7.48 -3.84
N ILE A 2 -7.25 6.41 -3.01
CA ILE A 2 -8.36 6.01 -2.14
C ILE A 2 -8.01 6.42 -0.71
N ALA A 3 -8.71 7.41 -0.18
CA ALA A 3 -8.51 7.97 1.16
C ALA A 3 -9.68 7.65 2.08
N GLY A 4 -9.51 7.80 3.38
CA GLY A 4 -10.58 7.54 4.33
C GLY A 4 -10.83 8.68 5.30
N THR A 5 -12.02 8.72 5.90
CA THR A 5 -12.33 9.71 6.93
C THR A 5 -11.63 9.43 8.26
N ASN A 6 -11.23 8.18 8.50
CA ASN A 6 -10.53 7.74 9.71
C ASN A 6 -9.96 6.34 9.52
N SER A 7 -9.14 5.87 10.47
CA SER A 7 -8.73 4.47 10.53
C SER A 7 -9.96 3.57 10.72
N GLY A 8 -10.00 2.43 10.01
CA GLY A 8 -11.13 1.49 10.11
C GLY A 8 -12.40 1.90 9.34
N CYS A 9 -12.38 2.97 8.54
CA CYS A 9 -13.53 3.32 7.69
C CYS A 9 -13.76 2.36 6.51
N GLY A 10 -12.83 1.43 6.26
CA GLY A 10 -12.91 0.43 5.19
C GLY A 10 -12.12 0.79 3.93
N LYS A 11 -11.11 1.66 4.04
CA LYS A 11 -10.19 1.96 2.90
C LYS A 11 -9.65 0.71 2.26
N THR A 12 -8.99 -0.16 3.03
CA THR A 12 -8.38 -1.39 2.53
C THR A 12 -9.40 -2.29 1.84
N THR A 13 -10.61 -2.44 2.41
CA THR A 13 -11.68 -3.22 1.77
C THR A 13 -12.08 -2.64 0.42
N VAL A 14 -12.28 -1.31 0.35
CA VAL A 14 -12.64 -0.63 -0.92
C VAL A 14 -11.48 -0.68 -1.90
N THR A 15 -10.24 -0.48 -1.45
CA THR A 15 -9.05 -0.57 -2.30
C THR A 15 -8.91 -1.97 -2.89
N CYS A 16 -9.01 -3.02 -2.08
CA CYS A 16 -8.95 -4.40 -2.56
C CYS A 16 -10.08 -4.71 -3.55
N ALA A 17 -11.29 -4.24 -3.28
CA ALA A 17 -12.44 -4.41 -4.17
C ALA A 17 -12.19 -3.77 -5.55
N VAL A 18 -11.70 -2.53 -5.56
CA VAL A 18 -11.37 -1.81 -6.80
C VAL A 18 -10.18 -2.46 -7.51
N LEU A 19 -9.09 -2.77 -6.81
CA LEU A 19 -7.92 -3.44 -7.40
C LEU A 19 -8.29 -4.77 -8.05
N GLN A 20 -9.04 -5.62 -7.34
CA GLN A 20 -9.44 -6.91 -7.89
C GLN A 20 -10.39 -6.76 -9.09
N ALA A 21 -11.31 -5.79 -9.08
CA ALA A 21 -12.17 -5.50 -10.22
C ALA A 21 -11.34 -5.06 -11.44
N LEU A 22 -10.34 -4.20 -11.25
CA LEU A 22 -9.44 -3.76 -12.34
C LEU A 22 -8.61 -4.93 -12.90
N VAL A 23 -8.09 -5.79 -12.02
CA VAL A 23 -7.35 -7.01 -12.44
C VAL A 23 -8.27 -7.95 -13.22
N ASN A 24 -9.51 -8.17 -12.77
CA ASN A 24 -10.49 -9.00 -13.47
C ASN A 24 -10.85 -8.43 -14.86
N ARG A 25 -10.83 -7.11 -15.01
CA ARG A 25 -10.95 -6.41 -16.30
C ARG A 25 -9.67 -6.49 -17.17
N LYS A 26 -8.60 -7.13 -16.67
CA LYS A 26 -7.29 -7.24 -17.34
C LYS A 26 -6.59 -5.89 -17.58
N ILE A 27 -6.87 -4.93 -16.75
CA ILE A 27 -6.16 -3.65 -16.74
C ILE A 27 -4.83 -3.86 -16.00
N ASN A 28 -3.73 -3.37 -16.56
CA ASN A 28 -2.42 -3.40 -15.91
C ASN A 28 -2.40 -2.34 -14.80
N VAL A 29 -2.75 -2.76 -13.59
CA VAL A 29 -2.83 -1.89 -12.41
C VAL A 29 -1.62 -2.06 -11.50
N SER A 30 -1.04 -0.94 -11.07
CA SER A 30 -0.05 -0.91 -9.98
C SER A 30 -0.68 -0.36 -8.71
N SER A 31 -0.40 -0.97 -7.59
CA SER A 31 -0.86 -0.48 -6.29
C SER A 31 0.27 0.21 -5.53
N PHE A 32 -0.10 1.26 -4.81
CA PHE A 32 0.82 2.00 -3.96
C PHE A 32 0.20 2.19 -2.59
N LYS A 33 1.02 2.14 -1.56
CA LYS A 33 0.61 2.45 -0.19
C LYS A 33 1.25 3.73 0.29
N CYS A 34 0.46 4.64 0.86
CA CYS A 34 0.94 5.83 1.54
C CYS A 34 1.65 5.43 2.85
N GLY A 35 2.90 5.88 3.01
CA GLY A 35 3.68 5.69 4.23
C GLY A 35 4.28 4.29 4.43
N PRO A 36 4.83 4.02 5.63
CA PRO A 36 5.63 2.83 5.94
C PRO A 36 4.77 1.61 6.34
N ASP A 37 3.82 1.25 5.52
CA ASP A 37 3.00 0.05 5.69
C ASP A 37 3.51 -1.05 4.75
N TYR A 38 3.93 -2.17 5.30
CA TYR A 38 4.43 -3.32 4.54
C TYR A 38 3.36 -4.37 4.28
N ILE A 39 2.30 -4.40 5.10
CA ILE A 39 1.29 -5.46 5.09
C ILE A 39 0.38 -5.34 3.87
N ASP A 40 -0.18 -4.15 3.64
CA ASP A 40 -1.10 -3.93 2.52
C ASP A 40 -0.41 -4.15 1.14
N PRO A 41 0.82 -3.64 0.87
CA PRO A 41 1.52 -3.93 -0.38
C PRO A 41 1.82 -5.42 -0.58
N MET A 42 2.22 -6.13 0.47
CA MET A 42 2.44 -7.59 0.38
C MET A 42 1.15 -8.33 0.03
N PHE A 43 0.03 -7.95 0.63
CA PHE A 43 -1.28 -8.52 0.34
C PHE A 43 -1.70 -8.24 -1.12
N HIS A 44 -1.57 -7.01 -1.59
CA HIS A 44 -1.88 -6.65 -2.96
C HIS A 44 -1.05 -7.47 -3.97
N LYS A 45 0.25 -7.66 -3.69
CA LYS A 45 1.16 -8.45 -4.52
C LYS A 45 0.82 -9.94 -4.50
N THR A 46 0.61 -10.52 -3.29
CA THR A 46 0.48 -11.98 -3.13
C THR A 46 -0.91 -12.49 -3.46
N VAL A 47 -1.94 -11.76 -3.07
CA VAL A 47 -3.34 -12.20 -3.17
C VAL A 47 -4.01 -11.66 -4.45
N ILE A 48 -3.88 -10.36 -4.70
CA ILE A 48 -4.53 -9.71 -5.86
C ILE A 48 -3.67 -9.88 -7.11
N GLY A 49 -2.34 -9.97 -6.96
CA GLY A 49 -1.40 -10.17 -8.07
C GLY A 49 -0.99 -8.87 -8.78
N THR A 50 -1.15 -7.72 -8.11
CA THR A 50 -0.66 -6.44 -8.64
C THR A 50 0.81 -6.20 -8.29
N ALA A 51 1.54 -5.42 -9.09
CA ALA A 51 2.76 -4.79 -8.63
C ALA A 51 2.42 -3.83 -7.47
N ALA A 52 3.17 -3.88 -6.37
CA ALA A 52 2.84 -3.14 -5.17
C ALA A 52 4.07 -2.45 -4.56
N TYR A 53 3.93 -1.17 -4.22
CA TYR A 53 5.01 -0.29 -3.80
C TYR A 53 4.57 0.64 -2.65
N ASN A 54 5.52 1.38 -2.09
CA ASN A 54 5.25 2.40 -1.07
C ASN A 54 5.60 3.80 -1.59
N LEU A 55 4.80 4.79 -1.20
CA LEU A 55 5.09 6.21 -1.37
C LEU A 55 5.13 6.86 0.01
N ASP A 56 6.33 7.13 0.49
CA ASP A 56 6.56 7.58 1.87
C ASP A 56 7.14 8.99 1.88
N THR A 57 6.28 9.99 2.10
CA THR A 57 6.68 11.41 2.13
C THR A 57 7.47 11.77 3.39
N TYR A 58 7.57 10.88 4.37
CA TYR A 58 8.40 11.08 5.56
C TYR A 58 9.86 10.70 5.30
N LEU A 59 10.10 9.60 4.57
CA LEU A 59 11.45 9.07 4.30
C LEU A 59 11.99 9.50 2.94
N MET A 60 11.13 9.87 1.99
CA MET A 60 11.50 10.19 0.61
C MET A 60 11.32 11.69 0.33
N SER A 61 12.12 12.24 -0.58
CA SER A 61 11.87 13.58 -1.10
C SER A 61 10.65 13.58 -2.04
N ASN A 62 10.04 14.75 -2.25
CA ASN A 62 8.89 14.89 -3.16
C ASN A 62 9.24 14.43 -4.59
N ASP A 63 10.45 14.71 -5.06
CA ASP A 63 10.93 14.28 -6.37
C ASP A 63 11.05 12.75 -6.44
N ALA A 64 11.58 12.11 -5.39
CA ALA A 64 11.67 10.66 -5.32
C ALA A 64 10.28 9.99 -5.33
N VAL A 65 9.33 10.53 -4.56
CA VAL A 65 7.93 10.05 -4.53
C VAL A 65 7.31 10.11 -5.93
N ASN A 66 7.42 11.26 -6.61
CA ASN A 66 6.89 11.43 -7.96
C ASN A 66 7.61 10.53 -8.98
N TYR A 67 8.93 10.43 -8.89
CA TYR A 67 9.71 9.54 -9.75
C TYR A 67 9.26 8.08 -9.60
N LEU A 68 9.13 7.58 -8.36
CA LEU A 68 8.74 6.19 -8.09
C LEU A 68 7.29 5.92 -8.52
N LEU A 69 6.38 6.88 -8.30
CA LEU A 69 5.01 6.77 -8.79
C LEU A 69 4.99 6.60 -10.32
N ASN A 70 5.72 7.45 -11.06
CA ASN A 70 5.75 7.38 -12.52
C ASN A 70 6.46 6.13 -13.03
N LYS A 71 7.62 5.77 -12.44
CA LYS A 71 8.42 4.61 -12.82
C LYS A 71 7.65 3.30 -12.70
N ASN A 72 6.86 3.19 -11.63
CA ASN A 72 6.22 1.93 -11.26
C ASN A 72 4.73 1.86 -11.64
N SER A 73 4.15 2.91 -12.23
CA SER A 73 2.76 2.91 -12.68
C SER A 73 2.57 2.00 -13.89
N GLY A 74 1.50 1.19 -13.85
CA GLY A 74 0.96 0.51 -15.03
C GLY A 74 0.04 1.45 -15.83
N ASP A 75 -1.02 0.88 -16.45
CA ASP A 75 -2.03 1.68 -17.15
C ASP A 75 -2.80 2.58 -16.16
N ILE A 76 -2.95 2.11 -14.92
CA ILE A 76 -3.51 2.87 -13.80
C ILE A 76 -2.73 2.61 -12.51
N ALA A 77 -2.51 3.68 -11.73
CA ALA A 77 -1.96 3.63 -10.37
C ALA A 77 -3.08 3.81 -9.32
N VAL A 78 -3.24 2.84 -8.43
CA VAL A 78 -4.16 2.95 -7.30
C VAL A 78 -3.36 3.15 -6.02
N ILE A 79 -3.49 4.32 -5.40
CA ILE A 79 -2.79 4.64 -4.15
C ILE A 79 -3.75 4.47 -2.98
N GLU A 80 -3.43 3.58 -2.05
CA GLU A 80 -4.15 3.44 -0.79
C GLU A 80 -3.60 4.40 0.25
N GLY A 81 -4.46 5.25 0.80
CA GLY A 81 -4.12 6.19 1.86
C GLY A 81 -3.88 5.53 3.22
N VAL A 82 -3.29 6.27 4.13
CA VAL A 82 -3.05 5.88 5.52
C VAL A 82 -3.98 6.64 6.47
N MET A 83 -4.37 6.05 7.59
CA MET A 83 -5.19 6.69 8.65
C MET A 83 -6.42 7.45 8.11
N GLY A 84 -6.77 8.60 8.66
CA GLY A 84 -7.68 9.56 8.05
C GLY A 84 -6.94 10.45 7.06
N PHE A 85 -7.69 11.04 6.12
CA PHE A 85 -7.12 11.78 4.99
C PHE A 85 -6.15 12.90 5.41
N TYR A 86 -6.47 13.60 6.49
CA TYR A 86 -5.66 14.69 7.02
C TYR A 86 -4.74 14.27 8.18
N ASP A 87 -4.80 13.00 8.61
CA ASP A 87 -4.02 12.52 9.74
C ASP A 87 -2.59 12.20 9.29
N GLY A 88 -1.63 12.90 9.85
CA GLY A 88 -0.21 12.67 9.66
C GLY A 88 0.53 12.47 10.98
N PHE A 89 1.85 12.63 10.95
CA PHE A 89 2.69 12.43 12.12
C PHE A 89 2.44 13.52 13.18
N SER A 90 2.23 13.12 14.43
CA SER A 90 2.11 14.01 15.61
C SER A 90 1.16 15.20 15.41
N PHE A 91 -0.10 14.95 15.01
CA PHE A 91 -1.11 15.98 14.74
C PHE A 91 -0.73 17.00 13.65
N THR A 92 0.22 16.65 12.80
CA THR A 92 0.53 17.43 11.59
C THR A 92 -0.02 16.73 10.36
N GLU A 93 0.07 17.38 9.21
CA GLU A 93 -0.27 16.75 7.93
C GLU A 93 0.90 16.01 7.29
N LYS A 94 2.11 16.11 7.89
CA LYS A 94 3.31 15.47 7.36
C LYS A 94 3.15 13.94 7.36
N GLY A 95 3.36 13.31 6.21
CA GLY A 95 3.14 11.89 6.02
C GLY A 95 1.67 11.50 5.85
N SER A 96 0.75 12.48 5.76
CA SER A 96 -0.68 12.19 5.55
C SER A 96 -1.01 11.82 4.10
N THR A 97 -2.17 11.23 3.93
CA THR A 97 -2.74 10.98 2.60
C THR A 97 -3.00 12.30 1.85
N HIS A 98 -3.36 13.36 2.55
CA HIS A 98 -3.56 14.70 1.99
C HIS A 98 -2.24 15.25 1.41
N GLU A 99 -1.17 15.27 2.20
CA GLU A 99 0.15 15.72 1.73
C GLU A 99 0.60 14.94 0.49
N LEU A 100 0.48 13.61 0.51
CA LEU A 100 0.82 12.78 -0.65
C LEU A 100 -0.02 13.14 -1.87
N SER A 101 -1.33 13.41 -1.71
CA SER A 101 -2.20 13.79 -2.82
C SER A 101 -1.83 15.14 -3.44
N GLU A 102 -1.33 16.09 -2.65
CA GLU A 102 -0.85 17.38 -3.15
C GLU A 102 0.50 17.23 -3.86
N ILE A 103 1.47 16.50 -3.26
CA ILE A 103 2.80 16.25 -3.86
C ILE A 103 2.68 15.56 -5.21
N THR A 104 1.77 14.60 -5.32
CA THR A 104 1.59 13.79 -6.54
C THR A 104 0.52 14.33 -7.47
N ASP A 105 -0.14 15.44 -7.13
CA ASP A 105 -1.31 15.99 -7.85
C ASP A 105 -2.33 14.89 -8.20
N THR A 106 -2.64 14.02 -7.22
CA THR A 106 -3.52 12.87 -7.43
C THR A 106 -4.95 13.19 -6.99
N ASP A 107 -5.91 12.91 -7.87
CA ASP A 107 -7.33 12.98 -7.52
C ASP A 107 -7.69 11.94 -6.46
N VAL A 108 -8.53 12.35 -5.52
CA VAL A 108 -8.86 11.60 -4.30
C VAL A 108 -10.30 11.13 -4.31
N ILE A 109 -10.49 9.86 -4.01
CA ILE A 109 -11.78 9.22 -3.72
C ILE A 109 -11.86 9.01 -2.20
N LEU A 110 -12.82 9.68 -1.56
CA LEU A 110 -13.00 9.61 -0.11
C LEU A 110 -13.91 8.44 0.25
N VAL A 111 -13.44 7.51 1.06
CA VAL A 111 -14.23 6.41 1.63
C VAL A 111 -14.83 6.85 2.96
N VAL A 112 -16.15 6.73 3.08
CA VAL A 112 -16.92 7.14 4.26
C VAL A 112 -17.66 5.93 4.83
N ASN A 113 -17.37 5.57 6.07
CA ASN A 113 -18.12 4.52 6.75
C ASN A 113 -19.48 5.04 7.20
N CYS A 114 -20.55 4.48 6.63
CA CYS A 114 -21.94 4.92 6.89
C CYS A 114 -22.66 4.06 7.94
N ARG A 115 -21.96 3.19 8.66
CA ARG A 115 -22.56 2.36 9.70
C ARG A 115 -23.19 3.23 10.80
N GLY A 116 -24.51 3.13 10.97
CA GLY A 116 -25.25 3.96 11.93
C GLY A 116 -25.43 5.42 11.52
N MET A 117 -25.11 5.78 10.27
CA MET A 117 -25.27 7.14 9.75
C MET A 117 -26.33 7.20 8.65
N SER A 118 -26.97 8.35 8.54
CA SER A 118 -27.80 8.74 7.40
C SER A 118 -27.31 10.07 6.84
N LEU A 119 -28.02 11.16 7.05
CA LEU A 119 -27.64 12.49 6.58
C LEU A 119 -26.31 13.00 7.22
N SER A 120 -25.96 12.52 8.41
CA SER A 120 -24.70 12.87 9.09
C SER A 120 -23.46 12.48 8.27
N ALA A 121 -23.56 11.44 7.41
CA ALA A 121 -22.49 11.10 6.48
C ALA A 121 -22.15 12.27 5.52
N MET A 122 -23.15 13.04 5.11
CA MET A 122 -22.94 14.21 4.26
C MET A 122 -22.33 15.39 5.00
N ALA A 123 -22.61 15.56 6.29
CA ALA A 123 -21.93 16.57 7.11
C ALA A 123 -20.42 16.26 7.21
N LEU A 124 -20.09 14.97 7.38
CA LEU A 124 -18.70 14.50 7.38
C LEU A 124 -18.03 14.76 6.02
N VAL A 125 -18.64 14.31 4.91
CA VAL A 125 -18.12 14.54 3.55
C VAL A 125 -17.88 16.01 3.28
N LYS A 126 -18.85 16.86 3.62
CA LYS A 126 -18.74 18.32 3.45
C LYS A 126 -17.59 18.90 4.28
N GLY A 127 -17.45 18.47 5.54
CA GLY A 127 -16.34 18.87 6.40
C GLY A 127 -14.99 18.54 5.76
N PHE A 128 -14.80 17.33 5.27
CA PHE A 128 -13.56 16.96 4.58
C PHE A 128 -13.31 17.78 3.32
N LYS A 129 -14.35 18.05 2.52
CA LYS A 129 -14.24 18.84 1.29
C LYS A 129 -13.86 20.30 1.54
N GLU A 130 -14.37 20.88 2.62
CA GLU A 130 -14.24 22.32 2.91
C GLU A 130 -13.14 22.64 3.93
N PHE A 131 -12.59 21.63 4.62
CA PHE A 131 -11.60 21.83 5.69
C PHE A 131 -10.33 22.52 5.19
N ARG A 132 -9.85 22.13 4.00
CA ARG A 132 -8.70 22.72 3.31
C ARG A 132 -8.85 22.58 1.80
N LYS A 133 -7.99 23.28 1.04
CA LYS A 133 -7.79 22.99 -0.37
C LYS A 133 -7.37 21.51 -0.51
N ASN A 134 -8.00 20.78 -1.39
CA ASN A 134 -7.73 19.36 -1.58
C ASN A 134 -8.20 18.87 -2.95
N ASN A 135 -7.75 17.66 -3.30
CA ASN A 135 -8.06 17.01 -4.58
C ASN A 135 -9.22 16.00 -4.48
N ILE A 136 -10.11 16.10 -3.47
CA ILE A 136 -11.27 15.19 -3.36
C ILE A 136 -12.24 15.45 -4.52
N LYS A 137 -12.43 14.44 -5.38
CA LYS A 137 -13.32 14.47 -6.53
C LYS A 137 -14.51 13.54 -6.39
N GLY A 138 -14.33 12.41 -5.70
CA GLY A 138 -15.34 11.38 -5.57
C GLY A 138 -15.52 10.86 -4.16
N VAL A 139 -16.64 10.18 -3.94
CA VAL A 139 -16.98 9.56 -2.65
C VAL A 139 -17.51 8.15 -2.88
N ILE A 140 -17.01 7.20 -2.09
CA ILE A 140 -17.56 5.85 -1.96
C ILE A 140 -18.09 5.69 -0.52
N PHE A 141 -19.34 5.27 -0.40
CA PHE A 141 -19.99 5.05 0.90
C PHE A 141 -19.86 3.57 1.31
N ASN A 142 -19.12 3.30 2.36
CA ASN A 142 -18.94 1.94 2.88
C ASN A 142 -19.98 1.62 3.97
N ASN A 143 -20.38 0.35 4.08
CA ASN A 143 -21.42 -0.12 5.02
C ASN A 143 -22.78 0.59 4.83
N LEU A 144 -23.15 0.88 3.60
CA LEU A 144 -24.40 1.56 3.25
C LEU A 144 -25.40 0.58 2.63
N SER A 145 -26.67 0.75 2.93
CA SER A 145 -27.72 0.01 2.21
C SER A 145 -28.09 0.69 0.89
N GLU A 146 -28.47 -0.10 -0.11
CA GLU A 146 -28.89 0.39 -1.43
C GLU A 146 -29.99 1.45 -1.36
N LYS A 147 -30.98 1.24 -0.48
CA LYS A 147 -32.11 2.17 -0.29
C LYS A 147 -31.69 3.59 0.11
N MET A 148 -30.54 3.73 0.77
CA MET A 148 -30.04 5.02 1.25
C MET A 148 -29.15 5.71 0.23
N TYR A 149 -28.54 4.97 -0.69
CA TYR A 149 -27.54 5.51 -1.61
C TYR A 149 -28.05 6.65 -2.47
N GLY A 150 -29.24 6.51 -3.08
CA GLY A 150 -29.80 7.56 -3.95
C GLY A 150 -29.90 8.94 -3.30
N ASN A 151 -30.31 8.98 -2.02
CA ASN A 151 -30.42 10.22 -1.28
C ASN A 151 -29.05 10.85 -0.97
N LEU A 152 -28.05 10.05 -0.63
CA LEU A 152 -26.70 10.55 -0.37
C LEU A 152 -26.01 10.96 -1.67
N ALA A 153 -26.20 10.21 -2.74
CA ALA A 153 -25.65 10.53 -4.05
C ALA A 153 -26.14 11.88 -4.59
N GLU A 154 -27.44 12.18 -4.46
CA GLU A 154 -27.99 13.48 -4.85
C GLU A 154 -27.34 14.64 -4.07
N LYS A 155 -27.18 14.47 -2.76
CA LYS A 155 -26.57 15.49 -1.90
C LYS A 155 -25.08 15.65 -2.17
N CYS A 156 -24.39 14.55 -2.49
CA CYS A 156 -22.98 14.56 -2.86
C CYS A 156 -22.76 15.41 -4.13
N ARG A 157 -23.60 15.23 -5.16
CA ARG A 157 -23.54 16.07 -6.39
C ARG A 157 -23.79 17.55 -6.09
N LYS A 158 -24.69 17.89 -5.16
CA LYS A 158 -24.98 19.28 -4.78
C LYS A 158 -23.81 20.02 -4.17
N ILE A 159 -22.83 19.31 -3.62
CA ILE A 159 -21.58 19.89 -3.09
C ILE A 159 -20.40 19.75 -4.05
N GLY A 160 -20.66 19.41 -5.31
CA GLY A 160 -19.65 19.32 -6.36
C GLY A 160 -18.75 18.10 -6.28
N LEU A 161 -19.21 16.99 -5.67
CA LEU A 161 -18.48 15.73 -5.62
C LEU A 161 -19.21 14.65 -6.42
N THR A 162 -18.45 13.75 -7.02
CA THR A 162 -18.97 12.60 -7.76
C THR A 162 -19.30 11.45 -6.78
N PRO A 163 -20.56 11.03 -6.64
CA PRO A 163 -20.89 9.82 -5.91
C PRO A 163 -20.52 8.61 -6.77
N LEU A 164 -19.50 7.87 -6.35
CA LEU A 164 -18.94 6.74 -7.12
C LEU A 164 -19.57 5.41 -6.73
N GLY A 165 -20.47 5.39 -5.77
CA GLY A 165 -21.14 4.16 -5.36
C GLY A 165 -21.04 3.88 -3.87
N PHE A 166 -21.33 2.62 -3.52
CA PHE A 166 -21.30 2.17 -2.14
C PHE A 166 -20.91 0.69 -2.06
N LEU A 167 -20.42 0.26 -0.90
CA LEU A 167 -20.36 -1.14 -0.54
C LEU A 167 -21.36 -1.43 0.59
N PRO A 168 -22.17 -2.48 0.48
CA PRO A 168 -23.00 -2.93 1.59
C PRO A 168 -22.15 -3.55 2.70
N ASN A 169 -22.75 -3.84 3.84
CA ASN A 169 -22.08 -4.61 4.88
C ASN A 169 -21.98 -6.09 4.45
N ILE A 170 -20.83 -6.51 4.02
CA ILE A 170 -20.55 -7.86 3.54
C ILE A 170 -20.00 -8.66 4.73
N LYS A 171 -20.86 -9.51 5.34
CA LYS A 171 -20.50 -10.28 6.54
C LYS A 171 -19.41 -11.32 6.27
N ASP A 172 -19.40 -11.89 5.07
CA ASP A 172 -18.52 -13.01 4.68
C ASP A 172 -17.13 -12.55 4.25
N VAL A 173 -16.91 -11.24 4.12
CA VAL A 173 -15.62 -10.66 3.72
C VAL A 173 -15.12 -9.68 4.78
N GLN A 174 -14.84 -10.19 5.97
CA GLN A 174 -14.08 -9.43 6.96
C GLN A 174 -12.59 -9.71 6.76
N ILE A 175 -11.91 -8.81 6.07
CA ILE A 175 -10.44 -8.81 6.00
C ILE A 175 -9.95 -8.21 7.30
N SER A 176 -9.54 -9.04 8.25
CA SER A 176 -8.87 -8.52 9.44
C SER A 176 -7.44 -8.14 9.04
N SER A 177 -7.08 -6.88 9.20
CA SER A 177 -5.76 -6.33 8.87
C SER A 177 -4.59 -7.09 9.52
N ARG A 178 -4.85 -7.83 10.59
CA ARG A 178 -3.83 -8.62 11.31
C ARG A 178 -3.41 -9.92 10.61
N HIS A 179 -4.20 -10.43 9.66
CA HIS A 179 -3.91 -11.69 8.95
C HIS A 179 -3.32 -11.46 7.55
N LEU A 180 -3.26 -10.22 7.07
CA LEU A 180 -2.87 -9.90 5.69
C LEU A 180 -1.39 -10.18 5.38
N GLY A 181 -0.52 -10.20 6.39
CA GLY A 181 0.94 -10.30 6.17
C GLY A 181 1.53 -11.71 6.26
N LEU A 182 0.79 -12.71 6.78
CA LEU A 182 1.33 -14.04 7.10
C LEU A 182 0.36 -15.15 6.71
N VAL A 183 -0.10 -15.13 5.47
CA VAL A 183 -1.10 -16.08 4.96
C VAL A 183 -0.42 -17.36 4.49
N THR A 184 -0.90 -18.51 4.92
CA THR A 184 -0.43 -19.83 4.41
C THR A 184 -1.02 -20.11 3.02
N ALA A 185 -0.39 -21.01 2.26
CA ALA A 185 -0.85 -21.35 0.91
C ALA A 185 -2.32 -21.79 0.85
N GLY A 186 -2.82 -22.51 1.86
CA GLY A 186 -4.23 -22.93 1.92
C GLY A 186 -5.20 -21.79 2.27
N GLU A 187 -4.75 -20.81 3.03
CA GLU A 187 -5.53 -19.61 3.33
C GLU A 187 -5.59 -18.65 2.13
N ILE A 188 -4.60 -18.70 1.22
CA ILE A 188 -4.56 -17.84 0.02
C ILE A 188 -5.77 -18.10 -0.90
N ASP A 189 -6.18 -19.36 -1.09
CA ASP A 189 -7.29 -19.68 -1.99
C ASP A 189 -8.63 -19.17 -1.42
N ASP A 190 -8.90 -19.37 -0.12
CA ASP A 190 -10.09 -18.82 0.55
C ASP A 190 -10.12 -17.28 0.49
N ILE A 191 -8.96 -16.64 0.60
CA ILE A 191 -8.87 -15.19 0.50
C ILE A 191 -9.06 -14.71 -0.95
N LYS A 192 -8.56 -15.43 -1.95
CA LYS A 192 -8.80 -15.10 -3.37
C LYS A 192 -10.28 -15.17 -3.73
N ASP A 193 -11.00 -16.17 -3.22
CA ASP A 193 -12.45 -16.26 -3.42
C ASP A 193 -13.18 -15.07 -2.78
N LYS A 194 -12.74 -14.65 -1.60
CA LYS A 194 -13.26 -13.42 -0.95
C LYS A 194 -12.92 -12.17 -1.75
N MET A 195 -11.74 -12.08 -2.37
CA MET A 195 -11.38 -10.94 -3.24
C MET A 195 -12.24 -10.91 -4.50
N ASN A 196 -12.48 -12.06 -5.14
CA ASN A 196 -13.38 -12.14 -6.27
C ASN A 196 -14.80 -11.72 -5.89
N LEU A 197 -15.31 -12.17 -4.75
CA LEU A 197 -16.61 -11.72 -4.24
C LEU A 197 -16.63 -10.20 -4.01
N LEU A 198 -15.56 -9.60 -3.46
CA LEU A 198 -15.46 -8.16 -3.32
C LEU A 198 -15.46 -7.44 -4.66
N ALA A 199 -14.78 -8.00 -5.66
CA ALA A 199 -14.78 -7.44 -7.02
C ALA A 199 -16.18 -7.47 -7.64
N ASP A 200 -16.94 -8.55 -7.45
CA ASP A 200 -18.34 -8.65 -7.92
C ASP A 200 -19.23 -7.59 -7.26
N TYR A 201 -19.00 -7.33 -5.96
CA TYR A 201 -19.70 -6.24 -5.26
C TYR A 201 -19.26 -4.86 -5.79
N ALA A 202 -17.96 -4.67 -6.09
CA ALA A 202 -17.47 -3.44 -6.67
C ALA A 202 -18.08 -3.19 -8.05
N GLU A 203 -18.07 -4.16 -8.94
CA GLU A 203 -18.67 -4.06 -10.27
C GLU A 203 -20.18 -3.76 -10.22
N LYS A 204 -20.87 -4.29 -9.22
CA LYS A 204 -22.32 -4.10 -9.08
C LYS A 204 -22.69 -2.74 -8.49
N TYR A 205 -21.91 -2.22 -7.55
CA TYR A 205 -22.31 -1.10 -6.71
C TYR A 205 -21.39 0.12 -6.76
N ILE A 206 -20.21 -0.01 -7.37
CA ILE A 206 -19.25 1.08 -7.57
C ILE A 206 -19.10 1.35 -9.06
N ASP A 207 -19.13 2.59 -9.45
CA ASP A 207 -18.93 3.03 -10.83
C ASP A 207 -17.41 3.00 -11.15
N ILE A 208 -16.92 1.81 -11.53
CA ILE A 208 -15.50 1.59 -11.86
C ILE A 208 -15.10 2.40 -13.10
N ASP A 209 -16.01 2.56 -14.08
CA ASP A 209 -15.72 3.33 -15.30
C ASP A 209 -15.53 4.82 -14.96
N LYS A 210 -16.33 5.34 -14.02
CA LYS A 210 -16.17 6.71 -13.55
C LYS A 210 -14.90 6.91 -12.70
N ILE A 211 -14.44 5.87 -11.99
CA ILE A 211 -13.13 5.88 -11.32
C ILE A 211 -12.02 6.00 -12.36
N LEU A 212 -12.07 5.24 -13.45
CA LEU A 212 -11.11 5.32 -14.54
C LEU A 212 -11.13 6.72 -15.17
N GLU A 213 -12.31 7.28 -15.48
CA GLU A 213 -12.44 8.64 -16.03
C GLU A 213 -11.81 9.71 -15.10
N ILE A 214 -12.06 9.64 -13.80
CA ILE A 214 -11.45 10.56 -12.82
C ILE A 214 -9.93 10.40 -12.78
N SER A 215 -9.42 9.19 -13.04
CA SER A 215 -7.98 8.91 -13.00
C SER A 215 -7.22 9.37 -14.24
N GLU A 216 -7.91 9.74 -15.32
CA GLU A 216 -7.32 10.32 -16.53
C GLU A 216 -6.81 11.74 -16.24
N ASN A 217 -5.56 11.85 -15.84
CA ASN A 217 -4.89 13.12 -15.60
C ASN A 217 -3.76 13.34 -16.60
N ASP A 218 -3.76 14.47 -17.27
CA ASP A 218 -2.62 14.98 -18.05
C ASP A 218 -1.49 15.46 -17.11
N ARG A 219 -0.91 14.55 -16.36
CA ARG A 219 0.24 14.90 -15.52
C ARG A 219 1.46 15.11 -16.38
N ASP A 220 2.19 16.18 -16.11
CA ASP A 220 3.56 16.27 -16.60
C ASP A 220 4.42 15.20 -15.88
N THR A 221 4.55 14.04 -16.54
CA THR A 221 5.25 12.86 -16.00
C THR A 221 6.78 12.96 -16.16
N LYS A 222 7.31 14.12 -16.50
CA LYS A 222 8.74 14.33 -16.69
C LYS A 222 9.46 14.58 -15.37
N PHE A 223 9.49 13.57 -14.50
CA PHE A 223 10.38 13.61 -13.35
C PHE A 223 11.73 13.01 -13.74
N ALA A 224 12.80 13.72 -13.39
CA ALA A 224 14.16 13.27 -13.67
C ALA A 224 14.44 11.94 -12.95
N SER A 225 14.86 10.93 -13.71
CA SER A 225 15.43 9.73 -13.12
C SER A 225 16.66 10.10 -12.30
N PRO A 226 16.80 9.62 -11.06
CA PRO A 226 18.05 9.82 -10.33
C PRO A 226 19.20 9.25 -11.14
N GLU A 227 20.24 10.04 -11.31
CA GLU A 227 21.41 9.64 -12.09
C GLU A 227 22.25 8.66 -11.26
N ILE A 228 22.27 7.39 -11.66
CA ILE A 228 23.13 6.38 -11.06
C ILE A 228 24.53 6.52 -11.66
N THR A 229 25.35 7.38 -11.03
CA THR A 229 26.67 7.73 -11.53
C THR A 229 27.74 6.66 -11.25
N LYS A 230 27.50 5.75 -10.29
CA LYS A 230 28.45 4.71 -9.89
C LYS A 230 27.75 3.36 -9.81
N LYS A 231 28.36 2.36 -10.49
CA LYS A 231 27.95 0.97 -10.38
C LYS A 231 28.96 0.19 -9.53
N TYR A 232 28.42 -0.68 -8.69
CA TYR A 232 29.20 -1.54 -7.81
C TYR A 232 29.01 -2.99 -8.28
N ASN A 233 30.08 -3.76 -8.26
CA ASN A 233 30.01 -5.20 -8.52
C ASN A 233 30.14 -5.92 -7.18
N VAL A 234 29.05 -5.96 -6.43
CA VAL A 234 28.97 -6.54 -5.08
C VAL A 234 27.79 -7.50 -5.00
N LYS A 235 27.94 -8.53 -4.18
CA LYS A 235 26.88 -9.49 -3.87
C LYS A 235 26.29 -9.18 -2.51
N ILE A 236 24.97 -8.96 -2.43
CA ILE A 236 24.26 -8.67 -1.20
C ILE A 236 23.28 -9.81 -0.90
N ALA A 237 23.50 -10.50 0.23
CA ALA A 237 22.55 -11.46 0.74
C ALA A 237 21.40 -10.75 1.44
N VAL A 238 20.16 -11.13 1.15
CA VAL A 238 18.96 -10.55 1.76
C VAL A 238 18.16 -11.67 2.40
N ALA A 239 17.96 -11.60 3.71
CA ALA A 239 17.04 -12.51 4.39
C ALA A 239 15.63 -12.23 3.86
N TYR A 240 14.98 -13.22 3.26
CA TYR A 240 13.71 -13.01 2.59
C TYR A 240 12.79 -14.23 2.74
N ASP A 241 11.92 -14.17 3.72
CA ASP A 241 10.89 -15.17 4.00
C ASP A 241 9.72 -14.53 4.76
N ARG A 242 8.79 -15.34 5.27
CA ARG A 242 7.64 -14.83 6.03
C ARG A 242 8.01 -14.13 7.35
N ALA A 243 9.22 -14.31 7.87
CA ALA A 243 9.72 -13.58 9.04
C ALA A 243 10.42 -12.30 8.61
N PHE A 244 11.21 -12.36 7.55
CA PHE A 244 11.99 -11.26 7.01
C PHE A 244 11.35 -10.77 5.71
N CYS A 245 10.27 -10.01 5.80
CA CYS A 245 9.47 -9.62 4.63
C CYS A 245 9.22 -8.10 4.53
N PHE A 246 9.67 -7.31 5.49
CA PHE A 246 9.40 -5.88 5.52
C PHE A 246 10.47 -5.09 4.76
N TYR A 247 10.32 -5.07 3.44
CA TYR A 247 11.18 -4.32 2.52
C TYR A 247 10.35 -3.41 1.62
N TYR A 248 10.87 -2.23 1.32
CA TYR A 248 10.40 -1.50 0.15
C TYR A 248 11.03 -2.15 -1.09
N GLU A 249 10.21 -2.60 -2.00
CA GLU A 249 10.68 -3.24 -3.25
C GLU A 249 11.63 -2.32 -4.01
N ASP A 250 11.35 -1.01 -4.00
CA ASP A 250 12.17 0.00 -4.66
C ASP A 250 13.60 0.08 -4.10
N ASN A 251 13.80 -0.20 -2.80
CA ASN A 251 15.15 -0.23 -2.22
C ASN A 251 15.97 -1.39 -2.79
N LEU A 252 15.37 -2.56 -2.94
CA LEU A 252 16.06 -3.72 -3.52
C LEU A 252 16.31 -3.51 -5.03
N ASN A 253 15.34 -2.92 -5.73
CA ASN A 253 15.49 -2.57 -7.14
C ASN A 253 16.61 -1.55 -7.34
N LEU A 254 16.67 -0.51 -6.51
CA LEU A 254 17.73 0.51 -6.59
C LEU A 254 19.12 -0.10 -6.38
N LEU A 255 19.29 -0.98 -5.39
CA LEU A 255 20.56 -1.69 -5.18
C LEU A 255 20.96 -2.50 -6.42
N SER A 256 20.00 -3.19 -7.05
CA SER A 256 20.25 -3.94 -8.29
C SER A 256 20.62 -3.02 -9.45
N GLU A 257 19.96 -1.87 -9.60
CA GLU A 257 20.28 -0.86 -10.63
C GLU A 257 21.67 -0.24 -10.39
N MET A 258 22.11 -0.14 -9.14
CA MET A 258 23.47 0.27 -8.77
C MET A 258 24.52 -0.82 -9.03
N GLY A 259 24.10 -2.01 -9.49
CA GLY A 259 25.00 -3.10 -9.87
C GLY A 259 25.20 -4.17 -8.80
N ALA A 260 24.42 -4.16 -7.72
CA ALA A 260 24.46 -5.22 -6.72
C ALA A 260 23.73 -6.48 -7.22
N GLU A 261 24.34 -7.65 -7.06
CA GLU A 261 23.66 -8.94 -7.18
C GLU A 261 22.92 -9.23 -5.87
N ILE A 262 21.58 -9.26 -5.92
CA ILE A 262 20.76 -9.55 -4.75
C ILE A 262 20.51 -11.07 -4.67
N VAL A 263 20.96 -11.70 -3.58
CA VAL A 263 20.75 -13.13 -3.31
C VAL A 263 19.84 -13.28 -2.10
N LYS A 264 18.61 -13.73 -2.35
CA LYS A 264 17.64 -13.99 -1.27
C LYS A 264 17.92 -15.35 -0.65
N PHE A 265 17.76 -15.45 0.68
CA PHE A 265 17.85 -16.70 1.44
C PHE A 265 16.81 -16.70 2.58
N SER A 266 16.41 -17.89 3.03
CA SER A 266 15.41 -18.04 4.08
C SER A 266 16.04 -18.52 5.40
N PRO A 267 16.20 -17.64 6.40
CA PRO A 267 16.59 -18.06 7.75
C PRO A 267 15.61 -19.01 8.40
N LEU A 268 14.30 -18.94 8.11
CA LEU A 268 13.30 -19.85 8.66
C LEU A 268 13.42 -21.28 8.16
N GLU A 269 13.92 -21.47 6.95
CA GLU A 269 14.17 -22.80 6.35
C GLU A 269 15.57 -23.32 6.67
N ASN A 270 16.28 -22.68 7.60
CA ASN A 270 17.65 -22.98 8.01
C ASN A 270 18.66 -22.91 6.86
N GLU A 271 18.40 -22.10 5.84
CA GLU A 271 19.38 -21.82 4.82
C GLU A 271 20.60 -21.10 5.37
N ASN A 272 21.78 -21.51 4.94
CA ASN A 272 23.00 -20.80 5.29
C ASN A 272 23.04 -19.42 4.58
N VAL A 273 23.65 -18.44 5.24
CA VAL A 273 23.93 -17.16 4.59
C VAL A 273 24.80 -17.40 3.36
N PRO A 274 24.36 -17.00 2.16
CA PRO A 274 25.15 -17.13 0.93
C PRO A 274 26.48 -16.37 1.07
N GLN A 275 27.51 -16.80 0.34
CA GLN A 275 28.73 -16.01 0.23
C GLN A 275 28.39 -14.65 -0.39
N CYS A 276 28.70 -13.55 0.30
CA CYS A 276 28.31 -12.19 -0.05
C CYS A 276 29.28 -11.16 0.51
N ASP A 277 29.25 -9.95 -0.07
CA ASP A 277 30.02 -8.79 0.39
C ASP A 277 29.23 -7.98 1.43
N GLY A 278 27.90 -8.14 1.49
CA GLY A 278 27.02 -7.47 2.44
C GLY A 278 25.77 -8.30 2.76
N LEU A 279 25.20 -8.07 3.94
CA LEU A 279 24.00 -8.75 4.44
C LEU A 279 22.94 -7.73 4.82
N ILE A 280 21.71 -7.93 4.34
CA ILE A 280 20.53 -7.16 4.76
C ILE A 280 19.59 -8.09 5.52
N LEU A 281 19.31 -7.71 6.75
CA LEU A 281 18.29 -8.32 7.59
C LEU A 281 17.19 -7.29 7.77
N GLY A 282 16.08 -7.44 7.08
CA GLY A 282 14.92 -6.57 7.18
C GLY A 282 14.19 -6.72 8.52
N ALA A 283 13.27 -5.80 8.80
CA ALA A 283 12.42 -5.92 9.98
C ALA A 283 11.56 -7.20 9.89
N PHE A 284 11.28 -7.78 11.04
CA PHE A 284 10.59 -9.06 11.17
C PHE A 284 9.33 -8.93 12.03
N SER A 285 8.39 -9.86 11.82
CA SER A 285 7.19 -9.95 12.64
C SER A 285 7.56 -10.44 14.05
N SER A 286 7.15 -9.70 15.08
CA SER A 286 7.48 -9.92 16.49
C SER A 286 7.15 -11.33 17.04
N ASN A 287 6.26 -12.06 16.36
CA ASN A 287 5.86 -13.41 16.77
C ASN A 287 6.89 -14.50 16.43
N ILE A 288 7.95 -14.19 15.67
CA ILE A 288 8.96 -15.16 15.20
C ILE A 288 10.33 -14.93 15.87
N LEU A 289 10.45 -13.91 16.71
CA LEU A 289 11.68 -13.51 17.38
C LEU A 289 12.40 -14.65 18.16
N LEU A 290 11.63 -15.61 18.66
CA LEU A 290 12.18 -16.71 19.49
C LEU A 290 12.95 -17.76 18.67
N ILE A 291 12.64 -17.91 17.38
CA ILE A 291 13.30 -18.93 16.52
C ILE A 291 14.58 -18.36 15.91
N THR A 292 14.60 -17.08 15.53
CA THR A 292 15.74 -16.43 14.90
C THR A 292 16.91 -16.15 15.84
N ASN A 293 16.65 -16.00 17.14
CA ASN A 293 17.72 -15.84 18.14
C ASN A 293 18.69 -17.02 18.17
N GLN A 294 18.25 -18.25 17.88
CA GLN A 294 19.16 -19.42 17.87
C GLN A 294 20.05 -19.45 16.62
N VAL A 295 19.58 -18.96 15.48
CA VAL A 295 20.36 -19.00 14.20
C VAL A 295 21.36 -17.84 14.13
N LEU A 296 21.01 -16.67 14.64
CA LEU A 296 21.89 -15.48 14.60
C LEU A 296 22.91 -15.46 15.75
N TYR A 297 22.56 -15.97 16.93
CA TYR A 297 23.45 -15.99 18.10
C TYR A 297 24.59 -17.02 18.03
N SER A 298 24.51 -17.99 17.14
CA SER A 298 25.56 -19.02 17.07
C SER A 298 26.88 -18.54 16.48
N ARG A 299 26.97 -17.33 15.90
CA ARG A 299 28.17 -16.87 15.20
C ARG A 299 28.64 -15.42 15.44
N HIS A 300 27.83 -14.48 15.93
CA HIS A 300 28.32 -13.12 16.21
C HIS A 300 27.51 -12.44 17.32
N SER A 301 28.20 -12.08 18.40
CA SER A 301 27.66 -11.33 19.55
C SER A 301 27.54 -9.85 19.23
N THR A 302 26.40 -9.41 18.70
CA THR A 302 26.03 -7.99 18.70
C THR A 302 24.52 -7.86 18.86
N GLU A 303 24.08 -7.07 19.82
CA GLU A 303 22.67 -6.79 20.07
C GLU A 303 22.03 -6.11 18.87
N ILE A 304 21.03 -6.76 18.23
CA ILE A 304 20.27 -6.21 17.13
C ILE A 304 18.93 -5.72 17.69
N THR A 305 18.78 -4.41 17.83
CA THR A 305 17.51 -3.77 18.12
C THR A 305 16.92 -3.18 16.84
N GLY A 306 15.86 -3.76 16.36
CA GLY A 306 14.68 -3.18 15.68
C GLY A 306 14.84 -2.28 14.44
N PHE A 307 15.99 -2.24 13.73
CA PHE A 307 16.12 -1.55 12.44
C PHE A 307 16.95 -2.40 11.48
N GLY A 308 16.59 -2.42 10.18
CA GLY A 308 17.34 -3.15 9.17
C GLY A 308 18.77 -2.60 9.05
N PHE A 309 19.76 -3.44 9.30
CA PHE A 309 21.16 -3.07 9.18
C PHE A 309 21.76 -3.70 7.93
N ILE A 310 22.52 -2.91 7.17
CA ILE A 310 23.50 -3.43 6.23
C ILE A 310 24.77 -3.67 7.04
N VAL A 311 25.10 -4.93 7.29
CA VAL A 311 26.33 -5.31 7.97
C VAL A 311 27.35 -5.69 6.90
N PRO A 312 28.47 -4.96 6.74
CA PRO A 312 29.54 -5.40 5.86
C PRO A 312 30.12 -6.72 6.39
N VAL A 313 30.20 -7.71 5.52
CA VAL A 313 30.86 -8.98 5.84
C VAL A 313 32.35 -8.75 5.67
N ALA A 314 33.08 -8.68 6.77
CA ALA A 314 34.54 -8.64 6.73
C ALA A 314 35.09 -9.96 6.18
N ASP A 315 36.02 -9.86 5.25
CA ASP A 315 36.69 -11.01 4.64
C ASP A 315 37.43 -11.81 5.74
N THR A 316 36.90 -12.96 6.12
CA THR A 316 37.53 -13.86 7.10
C THR A 316 38.50 -14.80 6.39
N GLN A 317 39.46 -14.23 5.67
CA GLN A 317 40.70 -14.96 5.30
C GLN A 317 41.86 -14.40 6.11
N GLN A 318 42.06 -14.94 7.29
CA GLN A 318 43.38 -15.16 7.92
C GLN A 318 43.33 -16.45 8.75
#